data_fb094671ffa3c9f3d78fc458a93df323
#
_entry.id   fb094671ffa3c9f3d78fc458a93df323
#
_cell.length_a   1.000
_cell.length_b   1.000
_cell.length_c   1.000
_cell.angle_alpha   90.00
_cell.angle_beta   90.00
_cell.angle_gamma   90.00
#
_symmetry.space_group_name_H-M   'P 1'
#
loop_
_entity.id
_entity.type
_entity.pdbx_description
1 polymer ?
#
loop_
_entity_poly.entity_id
_entity_poly.type
_entity_poly.pdbx_seq_one_letter_code
_entity_poly.pdbx_strand_id
1 'polypeptide(L)'
;MFWRPVTNLLTTASRRSISVKHILHGSPEAQQAGEIDLQQHSKLVGRGKYVHGFEFHCVKPDKTQEYKQAAEKYYTGLIRDPNLHVKLSGSWETLVGQQDTFLHILEYENYGGYDKTVQLVKNSKHFKEYEAMLPYINSRSLQLNQEFAFLPTAPPHAQGGIFELRTYQLIPGTLLAWEHAWRKGIDARRKFVAPVGAWFSQIGRLHQVHHMWQYPNLESRKETREKAWQIDGWAETVDKTSQLAKYMDSFILSPLSYSPLK
;
A
#
# COMPACT_ATOMS: atom_id res chain seq x y z
N MET A 1 74.38 -21.60 -32.32
CA MET A 1 73.39 -20.54 -32.52
C MET A 1 72.13 -21.15 -33.05
N PHE A 2 71.21 -21.56 -32.15
CA PHE A 2 69.95 -22.26 -32.56
C PHE A 2 68.77 -21.32 -32.31
N TRP A 3 68.11 -21.00 -33.39
CA TRP A 3 66.89 -20.21 -33.37
C TRP A 3 65.71 -21.17 -33.10
N ARG A 4 64.88 -20.87 -32.05
CA ARG A 4 63.58 -21.50 -31.82
C ARG A 4 62.46 -20.60 -32.34
N PRO A 5 61.48 -21.15 -33.07
CA PRO A 5 60.33 -20.36 -33.48
C PRO A 5 59.35 -20.17 -32.30
N VAL A 6 58.87 -18.95 -32.14
CA VAL A 6 57.79 -18.57 -31.20
C VAL A 6 56.45 -18.96 -31.85
N THR A 7 55.76 -19.91 -31.28
CA THR A 7 54.37 -20.24 -31.67
C THR A 7 53.43 -19.23 -31.08
N ASN A 8 52.82 -18.38 -31.90
CA ASN A 8 51.72 -17.52 -31.54
C ASN A 8 50.47 -18.39 -31.32
N LEU A 9 50.05 -18.52 -30.06
CA LEU A 9 48.71 -18.99 -29.71
C LEU A 9 47.71 -17.86 -29.93
N LEU A 10 47.07 -17.87 -31.10
CA LEU A 10 45.87 -17.08 -31.36
C LEU A 10 44.73 -17.67 -30.55
N THR A 11 44.42 -17.09 -29.38
CA THR A 11 43.17 -17.32 -28.65
C THR A 11 42.03 -16.73 -29.49
N THR A 12 41.31 -17.58 -30.17
CA THR A 12 40.03 -17.23 -30.80
C THR A 12 39.03 -16.91 -29.71
N ALA A 13 38.85 -15.61 -29.45
CA ALA A 13 37.74 -15.13 -28.65
C ALA A 13 36.45 -15.48 -29.38
N SER A 14 35.72 -16.47 -28.87
CA SER A 14 34.39 -16.81 -29.33
C SER A 14 33.50 -15.58 -29.15
N ARG A 15 33.18 -14.89 -30.24
CA ARG A 15 32.13 -13.86 -30.25
C ARG A 15 30.80 -14.55 -30.00
N ARG A 16 30.33 -14.53 -28.75
CA ARG A 16 28.95 -14.89 -28.43
C ARG A 16 28.03 -13.92 -29.19
N SER A 17 27.37 -14.42 -30.24
CA SER A 17 26.33 -13.65 -30.92
C SER A 17 25.16 -13.51 -29.97
N ILE A 18 24.88 -12.29 -29.51
CA ILE A 18 23.68 -11.98 -28.72
C ILE A 18 22.50 -12.07 -29.70
N SER A 19 21.64 -13.06 -29.54
CA SER A 19 20.43 -13.17 -30.36
C SER A 19 19.38 -12.13 -29.90
N VAL A 20 18.54 -11.67 -30.82
CA VAL A 20 17.41 -10.76 -30.52
C VAL A 20 16.52 -11.36 -29.43
N LYS A 21 16.38 -12.67 -29.39
CA LYS A 21 15.62 -13.39 -28.36
C LYS A 21 16.22 -13.22 -26.96
N HIS A 22 17.55 -13.22 -26.83
CA HIS A 22 18.22 -12.97 -25.54
C HIS A 22 18.14 -11.51 -25.10
N ILE A 23 18.04 -10.57 -26.04
CA ILE A 23 17.83 -9.15 -25.72
C ILE A 23 16.42 -8.92 -25.19
N LEU A 24 15.41 -9.59 -25.78
CA LEU A 24 14.00 -9.41 -25.40
C LEU A 24 13.58 -10.20 -24.16
N HIS A 25 14.19 -11.36 -23.93
CA HIS A 25 13.73 -12.31 -22.90
C HIS A 25 14.82 -12.71 -21.87
N GLY A 26 16.02 -12.16 -21.98
CA GLY A 26 17.16 -12.55 -21.15
C GLY A 26 17.82 -13.88 -21.58
N SER A 27 18.92 -14.26 -20.93
CA SER A 27 19.55 -15.57 -21.14
C SER A 27 18.72 -16.68 -20.47
N PRO A 28 18.85 -17.95 -20.89
CA PRO A 28 18.18 -19.08 -20.24
C PRO A 28 18.44 -19.15 -18.72
N GLU A 29 19.67 -18.82 -18.30
CA GLU A 29 20.06 -18.80 -16.89
C GLU A 29 19.38 -17.64 -16.14
N ALA A 30 19.29 -16.46 -16.78
CA ALA A 30 18.59 -15.32 -16.19
C ALA A 30 17.07 -15.55 -16.12
N GLN A 31 16.49 -16.25 -17.10
CA GLN A 31 15.08 -16.63 -17.09
C GLN A 31 14.80 -17.61 -15.97
N GLN A 32 15.61 -18.65 -15.79
CA GLN A 32 15.46 -19.62 -14.68
C GLN A 32 15.63 -18.96 -13.31
N ALA A 33 16.63 -18.09 -13.14
CA ALA A 33 16.83 -17.36 -11.90
C ALA A 33 15.63 -16.42 -11.62
N GLY A 34 15.12 -15.73 -12.64
CA GLY A 34 13.94 -14.86 -12.54
C GLY A 34 12.66 -15.64 -12.23
N GLU A 35 12.45 -16.83 -12.82
CA GLU A 35 11.31 -17.68 -12.53
C GLU A 35 11.35 -18.23 -11.10
N ILE A 36 12.53 -18.63 -10.62
CA ILE A 36 12.72 -19.10 -9.24
C ILE A 36 12.46 -17.96 -8.26
N ASP A 37 12.98 -16.76 -8.51
CA ASP A 37 12.75 -15.57 -7.69
C ASP A 37 11.26 -15.15 -7.69
N LEU A 38 10.61 -15.13 -8.85
CA LEU A 38 9.18 -14.82 -8.97
C LEU A 38 8.31 -15.83 -8.24
N GLN A 39 8.60 -17.13 -8.35
CA GLN A 39 7.85 -18.16 -7.64
C GLN A 39 8.07 -18.09 -6.13
N GLN A 40 9.29 -17.85 -5.67
CA GLN A 40 9.59 -17.69 -4.25
C GLN A 40 8.97 -16.39 -3.71
N HIS A 41 9.09 -15.29 -4.43
CA HIS A 41 8.52 -14.00 -4.03
C HIS A 41 6.99 -14.07 -3.92
N SER A 42 6.29 -14.68 -4.88
CA SER A 42 4.83 -14.78 -4.86
C SER A 42 4.31 -15.77 -3.82
N LYS A 43 5.11 -16.77 -3.40
CA LYS A 43 4.76 -17.74 -2.34
C LYS A 43 5.08 -17.23 -0.94
N LEU A 44 6.10 -16.37 -0.80
CA LEU A 44 6.60 -15.92 0.50
C LEU A 44 5.87 -14.68 1.01
N VAL A 45 5.40 -13.78 0.13
CA VAL A 45 4.53 -12.68 0.55
C VAL A 45 3.15 -13.24 0.89
N GLY A 46 2.81 -13.25 2.17
CA GLY A 46 1.48 -13.62 2.62
C GLY A 46 0.46 -12.58 2.20
N ARG A 47 -0.17 -12.78 1.02
CA ARG A 47 -1.20 -11.89 0.46
C ARG A 47 -2.55 -12.23 1.03
N GLY A 48 -3.28 -11.20 1.48
CA GLY A 48 -4.67 -11.32 1.82
C GLY A 48 -5.57 -11.51 0.59
N LYS A 49 -6.84 -11.77 0.83
CA LYS A 49 -7.81 -12.07 -0.21
C LYS A 49 -8.19 -10.84 -1.05
N TYR A 50 -8.29 -9.67 -0.40
CA TYR A 50 -8.93 -8.49 -0.95
C TYR A 50 -7.95 -7.50 -1.57
N VAL A 51 -8.45 -6.73 -2.55
CA VAL A 51 -7.76 -5.58 -3.16
C VAL A 51 -8.34 -4.31 -2.56
N HIS A 52 -7.49 -3.38 -2.14
CA HIS A 52 -7.90 -2.13 -1.53
C HIS A 52 -7.49 -0.94 -2.40
N GLY A 53 -8.47 -0.16 -2.84
CA GLY A 53 -8.25 1.13 -3.50
C GLY A 53 -8.05 2.23 -2.46
N PHE A 54 -6.88 2.84 -2.43
CA PHE A 54 -6.59 4.01 -1.62
C PHE A 54 -6.76 5.25 -2.48
N GLU A 55 -7.83 5.98 -2.26
CA GLU A 55 -8.15 7.23 -2.95
C GLU A 55 -7.75 8.42 -2.07
N PHE A 56 -6.75 9.17 -2.52
CA PHE A 56 -6.32 10.40 -1.88
C PHE A 56 -6.85 11.60 -2.66
N HIS A 57 -7.63 12.46 -2.00
CA HIS A 57 -8.15 13.69 -2.57
C HIS A 57 -7.58 14.89 -1.83
N CYS A 58 -6.78 15.71 -2.51
CA CYS A 58 -6.38 17.03 -2.02
C CYS A 58 -7.45 18.04 -2.42
N VAL A 59 -8.13 18.60 -1.45
CA VAL A 59 -9.31 19.44 -1.62
C VAL A 59 -8.91 20.92 -1.53
N LYS A 60 -9.68 21.79 -2.17
CA LYS A 60 -9.54 23.24 -2.02
C LYS A 60 -9.87 23.64 -0.58
N PRO A 61 -9.01 24.39 0.13
CA PRO A 61 -9.19 24.69 1.54
C PRO A 61 -10.53 25.38 1.86
N ASP A 62 -11.01 26.24 0.96
CA ASP A 62 -12.28 26.96 1.06
C ASP A 62 -13.52 26.11 0.68
N LYS A 63 -13.31 24.85 0.22
CA LYS A 63 -14.36 23.95 -0.28
C LYS A 63 -14.48 22.64 0.50
N THR A 64 -13.85 22.56 1.64
CA THR A 64 -13.79 21.34 2.45
C THR A 64 -15.17 20.85 2.88
N GLN A 65 -16.09 21.74 3.23
CA GLN A 65 -17.43 21.36 3.68
C GLN A 65 -18.31 20.86 2.53
N GLU A 66 -18.29 21.55 1.39
CA GLU A 66 -19.00 21.13 0.18
C GLU A 66 -18.46 19.78 -0.33
N TYR A 67 -17.14 19.61 -0.28
CA TYR A 67 -16.51 18.32 -0.61
C TYR A 67 -17.01 17.19 0.30
N LYS A 68 -17.02 17.38 1.63
CA LYS A 68 -17.48 16.37 2.59
C LYS A 68 -18.91 15.92 2.29
N GLN A 69 -19.81 16.87 1.97
CA GLN A 69 -21.22 16.55 1.62
C GLN A 69 -21.30 15.76 0.30
N ALA A 70 -20.55 16.18 -0.71
CA ALA A 70 -20.53 15.47 -2.00
C ALA A 70 -19.91 14.07 -1.87
N ALA A 71 -18.82 13.94 -1.10
CA ALA A 71 -18.15 12.68 -0.82
C ALA A 71 -19.06 11.70 -0.04
N GLU A 72 -19.76 12.21 1.00
CA GLU A 72 -20.73 11.39 1.73
C GLU A 72 -21.79 10.82 0.79
N LYS A 73 -22.37 11.66 -0.06
CA LYS A 73 -23.38 11.23 -1.03
C LYS A 73 -22.85 10.13 -1.96
N TYR A 74 -21.64 10.34 -2.51
CA TYR A 74 -21.03 9.40 -3.45
C TYR A 74 -20.69 8.07 -2.78
N TYR A 75 -19.89 8.08 -1.72
CA TYR A 75 -19.41 6.84 -1.09
C TYR A 75 -20.54 6.05 -0.42
N THR A 76 -21.49 6.72 0.24
CA THR A 76 -22.66 6.03 0.80
C THR A 76 -23.60 5.51 -0.30
N GLY A 77 -23.69 6.20 -1.43
CA GLY A 77 -24.41 5.73 -2.61
C GLY A 77 -23.81 4.44 -3.16
N LEU A 78 -22.49 4.39 -3.33
CA LEU A 78 -21.78 3.22 -3.83
C LEU A 78 -22.04 1.97 -2.97
N ILE A 79 -21.86 2.06 -1.66
CA ILE A 79 -21.95 0.89 -0.76
C ILE A 79 -23.40 0.42 -0.54
N ARG A 80 -24.39 1.24 -0.85
CA ARG A 80 -25.81 0.88 -0.78
C ARG A 80 -26.35 0.28 -2.09
N ASP A 81 -25.60 0.37 -3.18
CA ASP A 81 -26.03 -0.21 -4.44
C ASP A 81 -25.71 -1.72 -4.48
N PRO A 82 -26.74 -2.59 -4.48
CA PRO A 82 -26.54 -4.04 -4.43
C PRO A 82 -25.89 -4.61 -5.68
N ASN A 83 -25.83 -3.85 -6.77
CA ASN A 83 -25.17 -4.26 -8.01
C ASN A 83 -23.66 -4.04 -7.99
N LEU A 84 -23.17 -3.25 -7.03
CA LEU A 84 -21.75 -2.94 -6.88
C LEU A 84 -21.13 -3.83 -5.79
N HIS A 85 -20.09 -4.55 -6.17
CA HIS A 85 -19.37 -5.45 -5.27
C HIS A 85 -18.16 -4.71 -4.64
N VAL A 86 -18.46 -3.60 -3.97
CA VAL A 86 -17.45 -2.75 -3.30
C VAL A 86 -17.91 -2.48 -1.87
N LYS A 87 -16.94 -2.43 -0.96
CA LYS A 87 -17.17 -2.00 0.42
C LYS A 87 -16.30 -0.77 0.70
N LEU A 88 -16.81 0.13 1.50
CA LEU A 88 -16.02 1.21 2.08
C LEU A 88 -15.41 0.68 3.39
N SER A 89 -14.09 0.55 3.45
CA SER A 89 -13.39 0.24 4.70
C SER A 89 -13.40 1.45 5.62
N GLY A 90 -13.16 2.63 5.07
CA GLY A 90 -13.27 3.87 5.81
C GLY A 90 -12.97 5.11 4.98
N SER A 91 -13.28 6.27 5.57
CA SER A 91 -13.06 7.61 5.01
C SER A 91 -12.59 8.54 6.11
N TRP A 92 -11.51 9.26 5.85
CA TRP A 92 -10.85 10.12 6.84
C TRP A 92 -10.40 11.44 6.25
N GLU A 93 -10.33 12.45 7.11
CA GLU A 93 -9.70 13.74 6.88
C GLU A 93 -8.34 13.78 7.59
N THR A 94 -7.33 14.36 6.98
CA THR A 94 -6.01 14.54 7.60
C THR A 94 -6.02 15.70 8.59
N LEU A 95 -5.73 15.40 9.86
CA LEU A 95 -5.56 16.40 10.92
C LEU A 95 -4.11 16.88 11.02
N VAL A 96 -3.16 15.94 10.93
CA VAL A 96 -1.72 16.24 10.98
C VAL A 96 -1.04 15.52 9.84
N GLY A 97 -0.26 16.23 9.07
CA GLY A 97 0.40 15.80 7.84
C GLY A 97 0.02 16.71 6.69
N GLN A 98 -0.33 16.16 5.54
CA GLN A 98 -0.80 16.90 4.39
C GLN A 98 -2.26 17.33 4.62
N GLN A 99 -2.45 18.56 5.10
CA GLN A 99 -3.77 19.13 5.36
C GLN A 99 -4.62 19.20 4.08
N ASP A 100 -5.92 19.37 4.24
CA ASP A 100 -6.92 19.38 3.16
C ASP A 100 -6.89 18.10 2.29
N THR A 101 -6.32 17.05 2.84
CA THR A 101 -6.26 15.75 2.16
C THR A 101 -7.17 14.74 2.85
N PHE A 102 -7.97 14.07 2.02
CA PHE A 102 -8.90 13.03 2.44
C PHE A 102 -8.43 11.68 1.90
N LEU A 103 -8.57 10.65 2.72
CA LEU A 103 -8.32 9.26 2.34
C LEU A 103 -9.63 8.48 2.37
N HIS A 104 -9.92 7.76 1.29
CA HIS A 104 -11.00 6.79 1.22
C HIS A 104 -10.39 5.43 0.86
N ILE A 105 -10.73 4.40 1.61
CA ILE A 105 -10.28 3.04 1.34
C ILE A 105 -11.49 2.20 0.93
N LEU A 106 -11.50 1.77 -0.32
CA LEU A 106 -12.49 0.89 -0.89
C LEU A 106 -11.93 -0.55 -0.99
N GLU A 107 -12.71 -1.53 -0.55
CA GLU A 107 -12.36 -2.93 -0.59
C GLU A 107 -13.10 -3.63 -1.74
N TYR A 108 -12.37 -4.38 -2.54
CA TYR A 108 -12.86 -5.20 -3.66
C TYR A 108 -12.49 -6.66 -3.43
N GLU A 109 -13.33 -7.58 -3.88
CA GLU A 109 -13.07 -9.02 -3.73
C GLU A 109 -11.75 -9.44 -4.41
N ASN A 110 -11.46 -8.87 -5.57
CA ASN A 110 -10.26 -9.08 -6.37
C ASN A 110 -10.16 -8.01 -7.47
N TYR A 111 -9.15 -8.09 -8.35
CA TYR A 111 -9.00 -7.16 -9.48
C TYR A 111 -10.17 -7.19 -10.47
N GLY A 112 -10.74 -8.38 -10.74
CA GLY A 112 -11.93 -8.49 -11.59
C GLY A 112 -13.16 -7.80 -10.97
N GLY A 113 -13.28 -7.85 -9.64
CA GLY A 113 -14.31 -7.09 -8.89
C GLY A 113 -14.10 -5.59 -9.02
N TYR A 114 -12.85 -5.12 -8.95
CA TYR A 114 -12.51 -3.73 -9.21
C TYR A 114 -12.90 -3.30 -10.62
N ASP A 115 -12.46 -4.03 -11.67
CA ASP A 115 -12.75 -3.72 -13.07
C ASP A 115 -14.23 -3.63 -13.33
N LYS A 116 -15.00 -4.63 -12.85
CA LYS A 116 -16.45 -4.68 -12.97
C LYS A 116 -17.13 -3.50 -12.29
N THR A 117 -16.68 -3.15 -11.07
CA THR A 117 -17.24 -2.02 -10.32
C THR A 117 -16.99 -0.70 -11.06
N VAL A 118 -15.77 -0.46 -11.55
CA VAL A 118 -15.44 0.76 -12.30
C VAL A 118 -16.33 0.91 -13.55
N GLN A 119 -16.55 -0.17 -14.29
CA GLN A 119 -17.42 -0.16 -15.47
C GLN A 119 -18.89 0.14 -15.11
N LEU A 120 -19.40 -0.48 -14.05
CA LEU A 120 -20.78 -0.28 -13.59
C LEU A 120 -20.99 1.15 -13.08
N VAL A 121 -20.05 1.69 -12.29
CA VAL A 121 -20.12 3.07 -11.78
C VAL A 121 -20.14 4.06 -12.93
N LYS A 122 -19.27 3.89 -13.93
CA LYS A 122 -19.18 4.78 -15.10
C LYS A 122 -20.52 4.92 -15.85
N ASN A 123 -21.35 3.88 -15.84
CA ASN A 123 -22.64 3.84 -16.54
C ASN A 123 -23.85 4.04 -15.60
N SER A 124 -23.62 4.49 -14.37
CA SER A 124 -24.66 4.65 -13.34
C SER A 124 -24.84 6.11 -12.91
N LYS A 125 -25.86 6.35 -12.06
CA LYS A 125 -26.05 7.65 -11.40
C LYS A 125 -24.85 8.05 -10.53
N HIS A 126 -24.08 7.08 -10.02
CA HIS A 126 -22.93 7.34 -9.15
C HIS A 126 -21.80 8.06 -9.87
N PHE A 127 -21.72 7.94 -11.20
CA PHE A 127 -20.76 8.72 -11.97
C PHE A 127 -21.01 10.23 -11.85
N LYS A 128 -22.28 10.64 -11.94
CA LYS A 128 -22.66 12.06 -11.73
C LYS A 128 -22.40 12.54 -10.31
N GLU A 129 -22.61 11.66 -9.32
CA GLU A 129 -22.28 11.96 -7.92
C GLU A 129 -20.77 12.14 -7.73
N TYR A 130 -19.96 11.31 -8.40
CA TYR A 130 -18.51 11.46 -8.45
C TYR A 130 -18.08 12.77 -9.14
N GLU A 131 -18.65 13.08 -10.31
CA GLU A 131 -18.36 14.32 -11.03
C GLU A 131 -18.68 15.55 -10.18
N ALA A 132 -19.70 15.48 -9.35
CA ALA A 132 -20.09 16.58 -8.45
C ALA A 132 -19.04 16.89 -7.37
N MET A 133 -18.14 15.98 -7.05
CA MET A 133 -17.01 16.22 -6.13
C MET A 133 -15.84 16.92 -6.81
N LEU A 134 -15.64 16.68 -8.13
CA LEU A 134 -14.44 17.12 -8.85
C LEU A 134 -14.13 18.61 -8.77
N PRO A 135 -15.14 19.53 -8.81
CA PRO A 135 -14.88 20.97 -8.71
C PRO A 135 -14.20 21.40 -7.39
N TYR A 136 -14.31 20.58 -6.34
CA TYR A 136 -13.74 20.87 -5.03
C TYR A 136 -12.32 20.29 -4.85
N ILE A 137 -11.85 19.45 -5.78
CA ILE A 137 -10.58 18.74 -5.69
C ILE A 137 -9.51 19.46 -6.47
N ASN A 138 -8.34 19.72 -5.84
CA ASN A 138 -7.15 20.23 -6.49
C ASN A 138 -6.36 19.13 -7.20
N SER A 139 -6.17 18.01 -6.50
CA SER A 139 -5.48 16.83 -7.05
C SER A 139 -6.02 15.55 -6.43
N ARG A 140 -5.87 14.46 -7.13
CA ARG A 140 -6.30 13.14 -6.65
C ARG A 140 -5.34 12.07 -7.12
N SER A 141 -5.22 11.02 -6.35
CA SER A 141 -4.50 9.80 -6.73
C SER A 141 -5.24 8.58 -6.25
N LEU A 142 -5.09 7.49 -7.01
CA LEU A 142 -5.60 6.17 -6.65
C LEU A 142 -4.44 5.19 -6.67
N GLN A 143 -4.36 4.36 -5.64
CA GLN A 143 -3.42 3.28 -5.54
C GLN A 143 -4.16 1.99 -5.24
N LEU A 144 -3.87 0.92 -5.97
CA LEU A 144 -4.39 -0.41 -5.64
C LEU A 144 -3.36 -1.16 -4.81
N ASN A 145 -3.82 -1.60 -3.65
CA ASN A 145 -3.02 -2.28 -2.65
C ASN A 145 -3.56 -3.68 -2.38
N GLN A 146 -2.71 -4.60 -1.97
CA GLN A 146 -3.11 -5.83 -1.33
C GLN A 146 -2.83 -5.77 0.16
N GLU A 147 -3.70 -6.34 0.97
CA GLU A 147 -3.46 -6.50 2.40
C GLU A 147 -2.44 -7.60 2.67
N PHE A 148 -1.71 -7.49 3.77
CA PHE A 148 -0.92 -8.59 4.29
C PHE A 148 -1.84 -9.60 4.99
N ALA A 149 -1.71 -10.89 4.66
CA ALA A 149 -2.57 -11.94 5.23
C ALA A 149 -2.50 -12.05 6.76
N PHE A 150 -1.36 -11.68 7.36
CA PHE A 150 -1.18 -11.73 8.82
C PHE A 150 -1.78 -10.50 9.54
N LEU A 151 -2.23 -9.49 8.80
CA LEU A 151 -2.88 -8.30 9.33
C LEU A 151 -4.01 -7.83 8.40
N PRO A 152 -5.12 -8.59 8.36
CA PRO A 152 -6.26 -8.23 7.53
C PRO A 152 -6.90 -6.92 8.03
N THR A 153 -7.61 -6.26 7.13
CA THR A 153 -8.34 -5.03 7.43
C THR A 153 -9.40 -5.28 8.50
N ALA A 154 -9.44 -4.42 9.52
CA ALA A 154 -10.40 -4.51 10.60
C ALA A 154 -11.85 -4.38 10.11
N PRO A 155 -12.80 -5.13 10.69
CA PRO A 155 -14.20 -4.96 10.38
C PRO A 155 -14.71 -3.58 10.86
N PRO A 156 -15.83 -3.10 10.30
CA PRO A 156 -16.46 -1.85 10.73
C PRO A 156 -16.69 -1.80 12.24
N HIS A 157 -16.33 -0.67 12.86
CA HIS A 157 -16.56 -0.41 14.29
C HIS A 157 -16.59 1.09 14.59
N ALA A 158 -17.13 1.47 15.75
CA ALA A 158 -17.27 2.85 16.20
C ALA A 158 -16.65 3.01 17.60
N GLN A 159 -15.32 2.97 17.68
CA GLN A 159 -14.57 3.15 18.93
C GLN A 159 -14.22 4.62 19.19
N GLY A 160 -14.32 5.47 18.18
CA GLY A 160 -13.92 6.88 18.25
C GLY A 160 -12.41 7.10 18.21
N GLY A 161 -12.03 8.36 18.42
CA GLY A 161 -10.62 8.74 18.47
C GLY A 161 -10.01 9.11 17.11
N ILE A 162 -8.73 8.84 16.98
CA ILE A 162 -7.90 9.19 15.82
C ILE A 162 -7.27 7.96 15.19
N PHE A 163 -6.96 8.08 13.90
CA PHE A 163 -6.25 7.05 13.15
C PHE A 163 -4.86 7.56 12.78
N GLU A 164 -3.84 6.72 12.86
CA GLU A 164 -2.50 6.98 12.36
C GLU A 164 -2.25 6.11 11.13
N LEU A 165 -2.16 6.74 9.95
CA LEU A 165 -1.67 6.09 8.74
C LEU A 165 -0.17 6.29 8.65
N ARG A 166 0.58 5.21 8.56
CA ARG A 166 2.01 5.24 8.28
C ARG A 166 2.26 4.66 6.90
N THR A 167 2.99 5.41 6.08
CA THR A 167 3.38 5.01 4.74
C THR A 167 4.90 4.99 4.63
N TYR A 168 5.46 3.87 4.22
CA TYR A 168 6.89 3.72 4.01
C TYR A 168 7.16 3.45 2.54
N GLN A 169 8.02 4.27 1.95
CA GLN A 169 8.58 4.01 0.63
C GLN A 169 9.79 3.12 0.79
N LEU A 170 9.65 1.85 0.46
CA LEU A 170 10.73 0.87 0.56
C LEU A 170 11.78 1.03 -0.53
N ILE A 171 12.98 0.57 -0.25
CA ILE A 171 14.01 0.32 -1.25
C ILE A 171 13.51 -0.80 -2.17
N PRO A 172 13.58 -0.65 -3.51
CA PRO A 172 13.13 -1.71 -4.42
C PRO A 172 13.75 -3.07 -4.10
N GLY A 173 12.90 -4.11 -4.09
CA GLY A 173 13.32 -5.48 -3.78
C GLY A 173 13.30 -5.85 -2.29
N THR A 174 13.02 -4.92 -1.37
CA THR A 174 13.11 -5.18 0.08
C THR A 174 11.78 -5.53 0.76
N LEU A 175 10.69 -5.65 0.01
CA LEU A 175 9.35 -5.93 0.57
C LEU A 175 9.31 -7.18 1.46
N LEU A 176 9.92 -8.28 1.03
CA LEU A 176 9.97 -9.53 1.80
C LEU A 176 10.75 -9.38 3.11
N ALA A 177 11.90 -8.71 3.04
CA ALA A 177 12.72 -8.48 4.23
C ALA A 177 11.98 -7.58 5.24
N TRP A 178 11.28 -6.55 4.74
CA TRP A 178 10.45 -5.67 5.56
C TRP A 178 9.28 -6.44 6.19
N GLU A 179 8.53 -7.21 5.40
CA GLU A 179 7.42 -8.04 5.88
C GLU A 179 7.87 -8.99 6.98
N HIS A 180 8.97 -9.71 6.75
CA HIS A 180 9.51 -10.68 7.71
C HIS A 180 9.87 -10.01 9.04
N ALA A 181 10.60 -8.88 8.99
CA ALA A 181 10.99 -8.14 10.18
C ALA A 181 9.77 -7.58 10.93
N TRP A 182 8.82 -7.00 10.19
CA TRP A 182 7.65 -6.37 10.78
C TRP A 182 6.68 -7.39 11.38
N ARG A 183 6.43 -8.50 10.67
CA ARG A 183 5.58 -9.61 11.16
C ARG A 183 6.11 -10.20 12.46
N LYS A 184 7.44 -10.32 12.61
CA LYS A 184 8.07 -10.82 13.82
C LYS A 184 7.86 -9.87 15.02
N GLY A 185 7.90 -8.56 14.79
CA GLY A 185 7.87 -7.57 15.86
C GLY A 185 6.51 -6.95 16.14
N ILE A 186 5.52 -7.09 15.25
CA ILE A 186 4.23 -6.39 15.38
C ILE A 186 3.46 -6.77 16.65
N ASP A 187 3.67 -7.96 17.18
CA ASP A 187 3.00 -8.44 18.40
C ASP A 187 3.37 -7.60 19.63
N ALA A 188 4.54 -6.95 19.63
CA ALA A 188 4.89 -6.00 20.68
C ALA A 188 3.91 -4.82 20.73
N ARG A 189 3.42 -4.33 19.57
CA ARG A 189 2.44 -3.24 19.50
C ARG A 189 1.01 -3.72 19.68
N ARG A 190 0.67 -4.90 19.19
CA ARG A 190 -0.67 -5.49 19.33
C ARG A 190 -1.11 -5.66 20.77
N LYS A 191 -0.17 -5.74 21.72
CA LYS A 191 -0.47 -5.80 23.15
C LYS A 191 -1.16 -4.54 23.69
N PHE A 192 -0.97 -3.40 23.03
CA PHE A 192 -1.38 -2.09 23.54
C PHE A 192 -2.35 -1.34 22.62
N VAL A 193 -2.43 -1.72 21.35
CA VAL A 193 -3.27 -1.05 20.36
C VAL A 193 -3.72 -2.02 19.29
N ALA A 194 -4.98 -1.94 18.91
CA ALA A 194 -5.52 -2.70 17.81
C ALA A 194 -5.05 -2.12 16.47
N PRO A 195 -4.47 -2.94 15.57
CA PRO A 195 -4.18 -2.51 14.21
C PRO A 195 -5.48 -2.45 13.41
N VAL A 196 -5.57 -1.47 12.51
CA VAL A 196 -6.68 -1.36 11.56
C VAL A 196 -6.42 -2.19 10.31
N GLY A 197 -5.18 -2.26 9.87
CA GLY A 197 -4.77 -3.05 8.72
C GLY A 197 -3.36 -2.73 8.27
N ALA A 198 -2.84 -3.56 7.37
CA ALA A 198 -1.59 -3.31 6.68
C ALA A 198 -1.67 -3.76 5.23
N TRP A 199 -1.11 -2.95 4.34
CA TRP A 199 -1.21 -3.13 2.90
C TRP A 199 0.11 -2.81 2.21
N PHE A 200 0.27 -3.33 1.01
CA PHE A 200 1.40 -3.02 0.14
C PHE A 200 0.92 -2.73 -1.28
N SER A 201 1.57 -1.77 -1.92
CA SER A 201 1.17 -1.27 -3.23
C SER A 201 1.44 -2.27 -4.36
N GLN A 202 0.47 -2.41 -5.25
CA GLN A 202 0.57 -3.22 -6.47
C GLN A 202 0.47 -2.37 -7.74
N ILE A 203 -0.35 -1.33 -7.73
CA ILE A 203 -0.56 -0.41 -8.85
C ILE A 203 -0.60 1.01 -8.31
N GLY A 204 -0.03 1.94 -9.04
CA GLY A 204 0.21 3.31 -8.63
C GLY A 204 1.66 3.50 -8.20
N ARG A 205 1.93 4.18 -7.08
CA ARG A 205 3.29 4.33 -6.57
C ARG A 205 3.76 3.03 -5.94
N LEU A 206 4.71 2.36 -6.60
CA LEU A 206 5.21 1.04 -6.19
C LEU A 206 6.16 1.10 -4.97
N HIS A 207 6.41 -0.06 -4.39
CA HIS A 207 7.30 -0.24 -3.23
C HIS A 207 6.84 0.54 -2.00
N GLN A 208 5.54 0.76 -1.84
CA GLN A 208 4.97 1.33 -0.64
C GLN A 208 4.33 0.26 0.23
N VAL A 209 4.52 0.40 1.53
CA VAL A 209 3.76 -0.33 2.54
C VAL A 209 3.02 0.69 3.40
N HIS A 210 1.79 0.34 3.72
CA HIS A 210 0.91 1.14 4.56
C HIS A 210 0.51 0.32 5.76
N HIS A 211 0.43 0.94 6.93
CA HIS A 211 -0.23 0.34 8.08
C HIS A 211 -0.95 1.39 8.90
N MET A 212 -2.10 1.03 9.40
CA MET A 212 -2.98 1.95 10.11
C MET A 212 -3.26 1.45 11.52
N TRP A 213 -3.30 2.38 12.45
CA TRP A 213 -3.55 2.18 13.88
C TRP A 213 -4.63 3.15 14.36
N GLN A 214 -5.40 2.74 15.37
CA GLN A 214 -6.40 3.60 15.99
C GLN A 214 -6.05 3.85 17.45
N TYR A 215 -6.24 5.08 17.90
CA TYR A 215 -5.96 5.53 19.26
C TYR A 215 -7.09 6.41 19.75
N PRO A 216 -7.38 6.44 21.07
CA PRO A 216 -8.31 7.39 21.63
C PRO A 216 -7.92 8.86 21.34
N ASN A 217 -6.63 9.19 21.43
CA ASN A 217 -6.06 10.51 21.20
C ASN A 217 -4.54 10.45 21.03
N LEU A 218 -3.89 11.60 20.83
CA LEU A 218 -2.44 11.69 20.64
C LEU A 218 -1.63 11.31 21.88
N GLU A 219 -2.13 11.59 23.10
CA GLU A 219 -1.43 11.19 24.34
C GLU A 219 -1.41 9.67 24.47
N SER A 220 -2.55 9.01 24.29
CA SER A 220 -2.63 7.53 24.30
C SER A 220 -1.73 6.91 23.21
N ARG A 221 -1.60 7.57 22.05
CA ARG A 221 -0.65 7.15 21.00
C ARG A 221 0.79 7.20 21.51
N LYS A 222 1.18 8.30 22.20
CA LYS A 222 2.52 8.47 22.78
C LYS A 222 2.80 7.37 23.80
N GLU A 223 1.91 7.21 24.80
CA GLU A 223 2.06 6.19 25.84
C GLU A 223 2.18 4.78 25.25
N THR A 224 1.33 4.44 24.28
CA THR A 224 1.38 3.13 23.60
C THR A 224 2.72 2.89 22.92
N ARG A 225 3.29 3.93 22.28
CA ARG A 225 4.60 3.84 21.64
C ARG A 225 5.72 3.66 22.65
N GLU A 226 5.69 4.37 23.77
CA GLU A 226 6.65 4.24 24.88
C GLU A 226 6.59 2.84 25.52
N LYS A 227 5.39 2.31 25.75
CA LYS A 227 5.21 0.93 26.26
C LYS A 227 5.76 -0.12 25.28
N ALA A 228 5.58 0.07 23.98
CA ALA A 228 6.11 -0.86 22.97
C ALA A 228 7.64 -0.92 23.01
N TRP A 229 8.33 0.18 23.28
CA TRP A 229 9.79 0.21 23.41
C TRP A 229 10.35 -0.59 24.59
N GLN A 230 9.50 -0.94 25.57
CA GLN A 230 9.88 -1.81 26.70
C GLN A 230 9.75 -3.30 26.37
N ILE A 231 9.26 -3.65 25.18
CA ILE A 231 9.08 -5.06 24.77
C ILE A 231 10.32 -5.51 23.99
N ASP A 232 10.87 -6.64 24.40
CA ASP A 232 12.01 -7.26 23.74
C ASP A 232 11.73 -7.52 22.26
N GLY A 233 12.73 -7.22 21.42
CA GLY A 233 12.67 -7.37 19.98
C GLY A 233 11.97 -6.25 19.21
N TRP A 234 11.27 -5.31 19.90
CA TRP A 234 10.65 -4.18 19.21
C TRP A 234 11.67 -3.19 18.64
N ALA A 235 12.71 -2.85 19.41
CA ALA A 235 13.79 -1.97 18.97
C ALA A 235 14.49 -2.54 17.71
N GLU A 236 14.79 -3.85 17.70
CA GLU A 236 15.37 -4.55 16.55
C GLU A 236 14.46 -4.49 15.32
N THR A 237 13.14 -4.66 15.53
CA THR A 237 12.15 -4.58 14.46
C THR A 237 12.10 -3.18 13.84
N VAL A 238 12.10 -2.13 14.67
CA VAL A 238 12.10 -0.74 14.20
C VAL A 238 13.40 -0.43 13.44
N ASP A 239 14.55 -0.84 13.97
CA ASP A 239 15.85 -0.65 13.32
C ASP A 239 15.85 -1.32 11.93
N LYS A 240 15.55 -2.59 11.84
CA LYS A 240 15.51 -3.33 10.57
C LYS A 240 14.53 -2.75 9.56
N THR A 241 13.31 -2.43 9.99
CA THR A 241 12.29 -1.92 9.07
C THR A 241 12.57 -0.51 8.58
N SER A 242 13.21 0.33 9.41
CA SER A 242 13.61 1.69 9.01
C SER A 242 14.75 1.70 8.00
N GLN A 243 15.72 0.80 8.12
CA GLN A 243 16.83 0.67 7.17
C GLN A 243 16.38 0.24 5.78
N LEU A 244 15.23 -0.43 5.67
CA LEU A 244 14.65 -0.88 4.41
C LEU A 244 13.76 0.19 3.72
N ALA A 245 13.54 1.33 4.37
CA ALA A 245 12.73 2.42 3.86
C ALA A 245 13.59 3.63 3.45
N LYS A 246 13.25 4.23 2.30
CA LYS A 246 13.84 5.51 1.84
C LYS A 246 13.18 6.70 2.50
N TYR A 247 11.84 6.65 2.63
CA TYR A 247 11.00 7.70 3.19
C TYR A 247 9.92 7.07 4.06
N MET A 248 9.53 7.77 5.10
CA MET A 248 8.49 7.34 6.03
C MET A 248 7.61 8.53 6.37
N ASP A 249 6.31 8.41 6.08
CA ASP A 249 5.31 9.39 6.44
C ASP A 249 4.40 8.87 7.55
N SER A 250 3.88 9.78 8.37
CA SER A 250 2.91 9.49 9.42
C SER A 250 1.85 10.57 9.41
N PHE A 251 0.61 10.19 9.10
CA PHE A 251 -0.53 11.10 9.09
C PHE A 251 -1.47 10.76 10.24
N ILE A 252 -1.98 11.79 10.91
CA ILE A 252 -3.07 11.65 11.87
C ILE A 252 -4.36 12.03 11.16
N LEU A 253 -5.31 11.12 11.24
CA LEU A 253 -6.55 11.17 10.49
C LEU A 253 -7.75 11.18 11.46
N SER A 254 -8.80 11.93 11.10
CA SER A 254 -10.10 11.90 11.76
C SER A 254 -11.13 11.23 10.87
N PRO A 255 -11.93 10.27 11.37
CA PRO A 255 -12.93 9.63 10.55
C PRO A 255 -14.06 10.60 10.19
N LEU A 256 -14.55 10.52 8.95
CA LEU A 256 -15.72 11.25 8.50
C LEU A 256 -17.01 10.63 9.08
N SER A 257 -18.08 11.42 9.10
CA SER A 257 -19.38 11.03 9.68
C SER A 257 -19.94 9.71 9.16
N TYR A 258 -19.69 9.41 7.89
CA TYR A 258 -20.16 8.20 7.21
C TYR A 258 -19.11 7.07 7.17
N SER A 259 -17.91 7.27 7.73
CA SER A 259 -16.88 6.23 7.75
C SER A 259 -17.34 5.00 8.54
N PRO A 260 -17.21 3.78 8.00
CA PRO A 260 -17.50 2.56 8.77
C PRO A 260 -16.52 2.29 9.92
N LEU A 261 -15.28 2.74 9.78
CA LEU A 261 -14.27 2.74 10.84
C LEU A 261 -14.23 4.12 11.50
N LYS A 262 -14.65 4.17 12.75
CA LYS A 262 -14.73 5.40 13.57
C LYS A 262 -14.13 5.18 14.94
#